data_08937d7c8d6ac9a8dac72be4955c0b73
#
_entry.id   08937d7c8d6ac9a8dac72be4955c0b73
#
_cell.length_a   1.000
_cell.length_b   1.000
_cell.length_c   1.000
_cell.angle_alpha   90.00
_cell.angle_beta   90.00
_cell.angle_gamma   90.00
#
_symmetry.space_group_name_H-M   'P 1'
#
loop_
_entity.id
_entity.type
_entity.pdbx_description
1 polymer ?
#
loop_
_entity_poly.entity_id
_entity_poly.type
_entity_poly.pdbx_seq_one_letter_code
_entity_poly.pdbx_strand_id
1 'polypeptide(L)'
;MSQIETKWSFVSAVEETPYGFSFAGIAAGLKDSKKKDLALILAPENSICSGLFTQSIVRASCVDICEQRIKKSSGRIRAILINSGQANACTGDVGIQHTLTATREVSKLLGLNEEEVLMCSTGVIGIPIKLKNLIDNLPNLVKELKINNFHNAAEA
;
A
#
# COMPACT_ATOMS: atom_id res chain seq x y z
N MET A 1 -34.55 -17.86 16.47
CA MET A 1 -33.33 -17.36 15.79
C MET A 1 -33.73 -16.07 15.08
N SER A 2 -33.38 -14.91 15.63
CA SER A 2 -33.64 -13.63 14.98
C SER A 2 -32.73 -13.47 13.76
N GLN A 3 -33.30 -13.30 12.58
CA GLN A 3 -32.57 -12.92 11.40
C GLN A 3 -32.00 -11.50 11.65
N ILE A 4 -30.69 -11.38 11.65
CA ILE A 4 -30.02 -10.06 11.64
C ILE A 4 -30.24 -9.54 10.21
N GLU A 5 -31.19 -8.64 10.01
CA GLU A 5 -31.28 -7.85 8.78
C GLU A 5 -30.07 -6.92 8.68
N THR A 6 -29.09 -7.29 7.90
CA THR A 6 -28.01 -6.42 7.52
C THR A 6 -28.53 -5.41 6.49
N LYS A 7 -28.82 -4.19 6.93
CA LYS A 7 -29.13 -3.08 6.01
C LYS A 7 -27.82 -2.57 5.41
N TRP A 8 -27.61 -2.88 4.15
CA TRP A 8 -26.56 -2.25 3.33
C TRP A 8 -27.09 -0.94 2.78
N SER A 9 -26.32 0.13 2.92
CA SER A 9 -26.59 1.41 2.25
C SER A 9 -25.37 1.82 1.43
N PHE A 10 -25.60 2.36 0.24
CA PHE A 10 -24.54 3.03 -0.50
C PHE A 10 -24.28 4.38 0.18
N VAL A 11 -23.04 4.61 0.60
CA VAL A 11 -22.57 5.92 1.02
C VAL A 11 -21.97 6.64 -0.18
N SER A 12 -22.23 7.95 -0.30
CA SER A 12 -21.54 8.76 -1.30
C SER A 12 -20.05 8.78 -0.97
N ALA A 13 -19.23 8.29 -1.85
CA ALA A 13 -17.88 7.76 -1.68
C ALA A 13 -16.83 8.70 -1.05
N VAL A 14 -17.16 9.88 -0.60
CA VAL A 14 -16.16 10.90 -0.25
C VAL A 14 -16.24 11.39 1.19
N GLU A 15 -17.31 11.15 1.90
CA GLU A 15 -17.54 11.77 3.22
C GLU A 15 -17.23 10.86 4.42
N GLU A 16 -17.18 9.54 4.23
CA GLU A 16 -16.98 8.59 5.34
C GLU A 16 -15.70 7.76 5.16
N THR A 17 -14.60 8.27 5.64
CA THR A 17 -13.35 7.47 5.75
C THR A 17 -13.41 6.59 7.00
N PRO A 18 -12.85 5.36 6.97
CA PRO A 18 -12.77 4.51 8.13
C PRO A 18 -12.10 5.21 9.32
N TYR A 19 -12.70 5.11 10.49
CA TYR A 19 -12.21 5.78 11.69
C TYR A 19 -10.77 5.39 12.03
N GLY A 20 -9.96 6.38 12.31
CA GLY A 20 -8.56 6.20 12.73
C GLY A 20 -7.58 5.93 11.59
N PHE A 21 -8.04 5.79 10.34
CA PHE A 21 -7.16 5.67 9.18
C PHE A 21 -6.71 7.05 8.69
N SER A 22 -5.49 7.09 8.15
CA SER A 22 -4.97 8.24 7.42
C SER A 22 -4.50 7.83 6.03
N PHE A 23 -4.62 8.74 5.08
CA PHE A 23 -4.39 8.48 3.66
C PHE A 23 -3.51 9.57 3.07
N ALA A 24 -2.69 9.20 2.11
CA ALA A 24 -1.94 10.14 1.28
C ALA A 24 -1.84 9.61 -0.15
N GLY A 25 -1.80 10.53 -1.12
CA GLY A 25 -1.56 10.20 -2.52
C GLY A 25 -0.90 11.38 -3.23
N ILE A 26 0.23 11.12 -3.89
CA ILE A 26 1.06 12.13 -4.57
C ILE A 26 1.52 11.66 -5.94
N ALA A 27 1.98 12.60 -6.76
CA ALA A 27 2.73 12.30 -7.97
C ALA A 27 4.23 12.20 -7.62
N ALA A 28 4.78 10.99 -7.67
CA ALA A 28 6.19 10.69 -7.41
C ALA A 28 7.04 10.52 -8.69
N GLY A 29 6.43 10.65 -9.85
CA GLY A 29 7.09 10.47 -11.16
C GLY A 29 7.36 9.00 -11.51
N LEU A 30 6.56 8.09 -11.00
CA LEU A 30 6.58 6.68 -11.39
C LEU A 30 5.93 6.49 -12.75
N LYS A 31 4.83 7.23 -13.00
CA LYS A 31 4.18 7.37 -14.32
C LYS A 31 4.67 8.62 -15.05
N ASP A 32 4.77 8.55 -16.36
CA ASP A 32 5.17 9.70 -17.20
C ASP A 32 4.05 10.75 -17.33
N SER A 33 2.82 10.38 -16.96
CA SER A 33 1.61 11.22 -17.06
C SER A 33 1.53 12.36 -16.04
N LYS A 34 2.45 12.47 -15.10
CA LYS A 34 2.43 13.42 -13.96
C LYS A 34 1.18 13.30 -13.05
N LYS A 35 0.34 12.28 -13.25
CA LYS A 35 -0.77 11.97 -12.34
C LYS A 35 -0.23 11.36 -11.06
N LYS A 36 -1.04 11.35 -10.00
CA LYS A 36 -0.70 10.65 -8.77
C LYS A 36 -0.39 9.17 -9.05
N ASP A 37 0.63 8.66 -8.43
CA ASP A 37 1.17 7.32 -8.70
C ASP A 37 1.82 6.66 -7.48
N LEU A 38 1.74 7.32 -6.32
CA LEU A 38 2.22 6.80 -5.06
C LEU A 38 1.24 7.15 -3.95
N ALA A 39 0.73 6.14 -3.25
CA ALA A 39 -0.18 6.31 -2.13
C ALA A 39 0.32 5.59 -0.87
N LEU A 40 -0.15 6.07 0.28
CA LEU A 40 0.11 5.48 1.59
C LEU A 40 -1.18 5.47 2.40
N ILE A 41 -1.49 4.32 2.98
CA ILE A 41 -2.57 4.13 3.94
C ILE A 41 -1.91 3.80 5.28
N LEU A 42 -2.26 4.55 6.32
CA LEU A 42 -1.84 4.29 7.69
C LEU A 42 -3.07 3.88 8.51
N ALA A 43 -3.02 2.69 9.08
CA ALA A 43 -4.07 2.15 9.93
C ALA A 43 -3.86 2.54 11.40
N PRO A 44 -4.93 2.62 12.22
CA PRO A 44 -4.80 2.87 13.66
C PRO A 44 -4.04 1.74 14.37
N GLU A 45 -3.57 2.02 15.58
CA GLU A 45 -2.98 1.01 16.46
C GLU A 45 -3.96 -0.16 16.68
N ASN A 46 -3.42 -1.35 16.85
CA ASN A 46 -4.19 -2.58 17.05
C ASN A 46 -5.05 -3.04 15.85
N SER A 47 -4.82 -2.47 14.66
CA SER A 47 -5.47 -2.96 13.44
C SER A 47 -5.00 -4.37 13.11
N ILE A 48 -5.95 -5.18 12.62
CA ILE A 48 -5.68 -6.52 12.11
C ILE A 48 -5.98 -6.54 10.60
N CYS A 49 -5.00 -7.02 9.84
CA CYS A 49 -5.09 -7.19 8.40
C CYS A 49 -5.29 -8.68 8.06
N SER A 50 -6.16 -8.93 7.13
CA SER A 50 -6.31 -10.24 6.49
C SER A 50 -6.12 -10.08 4.98
N GLY A 51 -5.54 -11.07 4.31
CA GLY A 51 -5.27 -11.03 2.88
C GLY A 51 -5.61 -12.34 2.20
N LEU A 52 -6.11 -12.23 0.97
CA LEU A 52 -6.24 -13.34 0.03
C LEU A 52 -5.22 -13.13 -1.09
N PHE A 53 -4.49 -14.18 -1.42
CA PHE A 53 -3.39 -14.12 -2.37
C PHE A 53 -3.65 -15.06 -3.54
N THR A 54 -3.18 -14.65 -4.73
CA THR A 54 -3.26 -15.49 -5.91
C THR A 54 -2.53 -16.82 -5.72
N GLN A 55 -3.05 -17.89 -6.31
CA GLN A 55 -2.41 -19.20 -6.40
C GLN A 55 -1.56 -19.35 -7.68
N SER A 56 -1.40 -18.29 -8.47
CA SER A 56 -0.54 -18.28 -9.66
C SER A 56 0.89 -18.68 -9.30
N ILE A 57 1.53 -19.45 -10.17
CA ILE A 57 2.96 -19.81 -10.06
C ILE A 57 3.82 -18.56 -10.25
N VAL A 58 3.42 -17.67 -11.16
CA VAL A 58 4.10 -16.39 -11.38
C VAL A 58 3.44 -15.31 -10.54
N ARG A 59 4.14 -14.89 -9.49
CA ARG A 59 3.66 -13.87 -8.53
C ARG A 59 4.60 -12.67 -8.53
N ALA A 60 4.04 -11.50 -8.30
CA ALA A 60 4.85 -10.31 -8.06
C ALA A 60 5.56 -10.39 -6.70
N SER A 61 6.77 -9.90 -6.59
CA SER A 61 7.57 -9.94 -5.36
C SER A 61 6.86 -9.34 -4.15
N CYS A 62 6.09 -8.27 -4.35
CA CYS A 62 5.31 -7.65 -3.28
C CYS A 62 4.22 -8.59 -2.73
N VAL A 63 3.63 -9.47 -3.55
CA VAL A 63 2.61 -10.44 -3.12
C VAL A 63 3.19 -11.45 -2.15
N ASP A 64 4.35 -12.03 -2.46
CA ASP A 64 5.03 -13.01 -1.61
C ASP A 64 5.45 -12.39 -0.27
N ILE A 65 6.01 -11.18 -0.31
CA ILE A 65 6.44 -10.47 0.90
C ILE A 65 5.22 -10.11 1.77
N CYS A 66 4.12 -9.64 1.17
CA CYS A 66 2.89 -9.34 1.92
C CYS A 66 2.32 -10.57 2.60
N GLU A 67 2.23 -11.70 1.90
CA GLU A 67 1.74 -12.96 2.48
C GLU A 67 2.60 -13.40 3.67
N GLN A 68 3.93 -13.36 3.54
CA GLN A 68 4.86 -13.70 4.61
C GLN A 68 4.70 -12.78 5.82
N ARG A 69 4.61 -11.46 5.60
CA ARG A 69 4.47 -10.46 6.68
C ARG A 69 3.16 -10.61 7.44
N ILE A 70 2.04 -10.79 6.74
CA ILE A 70 0.74 -11.01 7.39
C ILE A 70 0.78 -12.26 8.27
N LYS A 71 1.34 -13.37 7.76
CA LYS A 71 1.51 -14.61 8.53
C LYS A 71 2.40 -14.40 9.76
N LYS A 72 3.57 -13.79 9.57
CA LYS A 72 4.57 -13.60 10.63
C LYS A 72 4.11 -12.64 11.73
N SER A 73 3.43 -11.57 11.36
CA SER A 73 2.90 -10.58 12.30
C SER A 73 1.56 -10.98 12.94
N SER A 74 0.98 -12.12 12.55
CA SER A 74 -0.40 -12.50 12.90
C SER A 74 -1.40 -11.41 12.50
N GLY A 75 -1.19 -10.80 11.32
CA GLY A 75 -2.03 -9.76 10.76
C GLY A 75 -1.81 -8.36 11.35
N ARG A 76 -0.86 -8.16 12.24
CA ARG A 76 -0.56 -6.81 12.78
C ARG A 76 0.15 -5.96 11.72
N ILE A 77 -0.63 -5.32 10.87
CA ILE A 77 -0.18 -4.44 9.80
C ILE A 77 -0.66 -3.02 10.08
N ARG A 78 0.23 -2.07 9.91
CA ARG A 78 -0.01 -0.66 10.20
C ARG A 78 0.00 0.23 8.96
N ALA A 79 0.75 -0.13 7.93
CA ALA A 79 0.85 0.70 6.75
C ALA A 79 0.80 -0.13 5.46
N ILE A 80 0.23 0.46 4.41
CA ILE A 80 0.23 -0.09 3.06
C ILE A 80 0.74 0.99 2.11
N LEU A 81 1.92 0.77 1.53
CA LEU A 81 2.47 1.58 0.44
C LEU A 81 1.92 1.05 -0.89
N ILE A 82 1.45 1.93 -1.75
CA ILE A 82 0.87 1.55 -3.03
C ILE A 82 1.53 2.37 -4.13
N ASN A 83 2.02 1.70 -5.18
CA ASN A 83 2.49 2.40 -6.37
C ASN A 83 1.72 1.97 -7.61
N SER A 84 1.55 2.90 -8.54
CA SER A 84 1.05 2.63 -9.88
C SER A 84 2.07 3.06 -10.93
N GLY A 85 2.12 2.30 -12.04
CA GLY A 85 3.06 2.49 -13.16
C GLY A 85 3.91 1.26 -13.44
N GLN A 86 4.46 0.61 -12.43
CA GLN A 86 5.20 -0.65 -12.54
C GLN A 86 4.59 -1.68 -11.59
N ALA A 87 4.25 -2.87 -12.12
CA ALA A 87 3.61 -3.94 -11.37
C ALA A 87 4.55 -4.69 -10.41
N ASN A 88 5.87 -4.50 -10.53
CA ASN A 88 6.89 -5.27 -9.81
C ASN A 88 6.73 -6.80 -9.96
N ALA A 89 6.20 -7.22 -11.10
CA ALA A 89 6.02 -8.61 -11.49
C ALA A 89 7.04 -8.97 -12.58
N CYS A 90 7.56 -10.20 -12.55
CA CYS A 90 8.61 -10.69 -13.45
C CYS A 90 9.88 -9.83 -13.41
N THR A 91 10.26 -9.33 -12.25
CA THR A 91 11.43 -8.47 -12.03
C THR A 91 12.56 -9.17 -11.25
N GLY A 92 12.36 -10.45 -10.89
CA GLY A 92 13.35 -11.27 -10.19
C GLY A 92 13.79 -10.67 -8.84
N ASP A 93 15.06 -10.91 -8.47
CA ASP A 93 15.63 -10.44 -7.21
C ASP A 93 15.59 -8.91 -7.06
N VAL A 94 15.70 -8.18 -8.16
CA VAL A 94 15.60 -6.71 -8.14
C VAL A 94 14.25 -6.26 -7.58
N GLY A 95 13.16 -6.91 -7.99
CA GLY A 95 11.82 -6.61 -7.50
C GLY A 95 11.65 -6.90 -6.01
N ILE A 96 12.27 -7.98 -5.51
CA ILE A 96 12.31 -8.30 -4.07
C ILE A 96 13.04 -7.19 -3.31
N GLN A 97 14.25 -6.83 -3.76
CA GLN A 97 15.05 -5.79 -3.11
C GLN A 97 14.36 -4.43 -3.12
N HIS A 98 13.67 -4.08 -4.23
CA HIS A 98 12.91 -2.84 -4.31
C HIS A 98 11.76 -2.80 -3.31
N THR A 99 11.00 -3.89 -3.18
CA THR A 99 9.91 -3.99 -2.19
C THR A 99 10.43 -3.86 -0.76
N LEU A 100 11.49 -4.61 -0.41
CA LEU A 100 12.08 -4.57 0.92
C LEU A 100 12.65 -3.19 1.24
N THR A 101 13.33 -2.56 0.30
CA THR A 101 13.88 -1.21 0.49
C THR A 101 12.77 -0.18 0.69
N ALA A 102 11.76 -0.18 -0.17
CA ALA A 102 10.67 0.78 -0.09
C ALA A 102 9.90 0.66 1.25
N THR A 103 9.56 -0.56 1.66
CA THR A 103 8.83 -0.79 2.91
C THR A 103 9.67 -0.48 4.16
N ARG A 104 10.98 -0.73 4.12
CA ARG A 104 11.92 -0.34 5.18
C ARG A 104 12.01 1.18 5.34
N GLU A 105 12.09 1.93 4.25
CA GLU A 105 12.13 3.39 4.35
C GLU A 105 10.80 3.96 4.87
N VAL A 106 9.65 3.41 4.47
CA VAL A 106 8.35 3.79 5.06
C VAL A 106 8.31 3.48 6.55
N SER A 107 8.76 2.29 6.98
CA SER A 107 8.74 1.92 8.39
C SER A 107 9.58 2.87 9.24
N LYS A 108 10.76 3.27 8.77
CA LYS A 108 11.62 4.27 9.45
C LYS A 108 10.91 5.62 9.60
N LEU A 109 10.28 6.11 8.54
CA LEU A 109 9.60 7.40 8.55
C LEU A 109 8.37 7.43 9.48
N LEU A 110 7.71 6.28 9.65
CA LEU A 110 6.53 6.13 10.49
C LEU A 110 6.84 5.64 11.92
N GLY A 111 8.08 5.26 12.22
CA GLY A 111 8.44 4.65 13.51
C GLY A 111 7.82 3.26 13.73
N LEU A 112 7.64 2.49 12.65
CA LEU A 112 7.03 1.16 12.66
C LEU A 112 8.11 0.07 12.50
N ASN A 113 7.74 -1.19 12.83
CA ASN A 113 8.54 -2.33 12.42
C ASN A 113 8.38 -2.57 10.92
N GLU A 114 9.43 -3.05 10.25
CA GLU A 114 9.39 -3.31 8.81
C GLU A 114 8.29 -4.31 8.42
N GLU A 115 8.00 -5.27 9.30
CA GLU A 115 6.99 -6.31 9.09
C GLU A 115 5.55 -5.78 9.18
N GLU A 116 5.34 -4.57 9.71
CA GLU A 116 4.04 -3.92 9.80
C GLU A 116 3.68 -3.11 8.54
N VAL A 117 4.58 -3.09 7.53
CA VAL A 117 4.38 -2.34 6.29
C VAL A 117 4.23 -3.30 5.12
N LEU A 118 3.12 -3.19 4.40
CA LEU A 118 2.89 -3.93 3.15
C LEU A 118 3.16 -3.03 1.93
N MET A 119 3.31 -3.65 0.76
CA MET A 119 3.42 -2.94 -0.51
C MET A 119 2.55 -3.58 -1.57
N CYS A 120 1.76 -2.75 -2.26
CA CYS A 120 0.98 -3.13 -3.43
C CYS A 120 1.52 -2.40 -4.66
N SER A 121 1.70 -3.11 -5.75
CA SER A 121 2.22 -2.55 -7.00
C SER A 121 1.33 -2.92 -8.16
N THR A 122 1.07 -1.96 -9.04
CA THR A 122 0.31 -2.19 -10.27
C THR A 122 0.92 -1.43 -11.45
N GLY A 123 0.66 -1.89 -12.67
CA GLY A 123 1.13 -1.25 -13.89
C GLY A 123 1.83 -2.22 -14.85
N VAL A 124 2.90 -1.77 -15.49
CA VAL A 124 3.63 -2.54 -16.50
C VAL A 124 4.41 -3.69 -15.86
N ILE A 125 4.29 -4.88 -16.43
CA ILE A 125 4.99 -6.10 -16.01
C ILE A 125 6.40 -6.13 -16.63
N GLY A 126 7.37 -6.68 -15.89
CA GLY A 126 8.76 -6.86 -16.39
C GLY A 126 9.63 -5.61 -16.30
N ILE A 127 9.10 -4.49 -15.86
CA ILE A 127 9.85 -3.25 -15.65
C ILE A 127 10.04 -3.02 -14.14
N PRO A 128 11.29 -2.86 -13.66
CA PRO A 128 11.55 -2.53 -12.27
C PRO A 128 10.93 -1.19 -11.85
N ILE A 129 10.53 -1.09 -10.59
CA ILE A 129 10.04 0.18 -10.02
C ILE A 129 11.14 1.25 -10.14
N LYS A 130 10.77 2.48 -10.47
CA LYS A 130 11.65 3.65 -10.41
C LYS A 130 11.99 3.97 -8.93
N LEU A 131 12.77 3.09 -8.28
CA LEU A 131 12.97 3.07 -6.83
C LEU A 131 13.47 4.41 -6.30
N LYS A 132 14.40 5.05 -7.00
CA LYS A 132 14.91 6.36 -6.57
C LYS A 132 13.80 7.39 -6.46
N ASN A 133 12.94 7.49 -7.47
CA ASN A 133 11.81 8.42 -7.46
C ASN A 133 10.85 8.12 -6.30
N LEU A 134 10.57 6.83 -6.07
CA LEU A 134 9.72 6.39 -4.97
C LEU A 134 10.32 6.84 -3.63
N ILE A 135 11.57 6.49 -3.35
CA ILE A 135 12.24 6.78 -2.06
C ILE A 135 12.36 8.29 -1.82
N ASP A 136 12.79 9.06 -2.81
CA ASP A 136 12.95 10.51 -2.69
C ASP A 136 11.63 11.23 -2.32
N ASN A 137 10.48 10.64 -2.67
CA ASN A 137 9.17 11.20 -2.41
C ASN A 137 8.48 10.68 -1.13
N LEU A 138 9.00 9.64 -0.46
CA LEU A 138 8.41 9.12 0.77
C LEU A 138 8.26 10.17 1.90
N PRO A 139 9.24 11.04 2.17
CA PRO A 139 9.08 12.05 3.21
C PRO A 139 7.90 13.00 2.93
N ASN A 140 7.69 13.36 1.67
CA ASN A 140 6.56 14.19 1.27
C ASN A 140 5.24 13.42 1.38
N LEU A 141 5.21 12.16 0.96
CA LEU A 141 4.05 11.29 1.08
C LEU A 141 3.58 11.14 2.55
N VAL A 142 4.53 10.95 3.47
CA VAL A 142 4.22 10.85 4.91
C VAL A 142 3.67 12.17 5.47
N LYS A 143 4.18 13.32 5.05
CA LYS A 143 3.64 14.64 5.45
C LYS A 143 2.20 14.86 5.00
N GLU A 144 1.80 14.27 3.89
CA GLU A 144 0.46 14.38 3.33
C GLU A 144 -0.56 13.41 3.95
N LEU A 145 -0.16 12.56 4.92
CA LEU A 145 -1.08 11.68 5.63
C LEU A 145 -2.12 12.47 6.41
N LYS A 146 -3.39 12.35 6.02
CA LYS A 146 -4.55 13.01 6.64
C LYS A 146 -5.76 12.09 6.60
N ILE A 147 -6.66 12.21 7.57
CA ILE A 147 -7.88 11.41 7.67
C ILE A 147 -8.77 11.60 6.43
N ASN A 148 -8.89 12.82 5.94
CA ASN A 148 -9.76 13.17 4.82
C ASN A 148 -9.08 13.10 3.44
N ASN A 149 -7.89 12.50 3.34
CA ASN A 149 -7.12 12.40 2.09
C ASN A 149 -7.37 11.10 1.30
N PHE A 150 -8.44 10.37 1.61
CA PHE A 150 -8.81 9.12 0.92
C PHE A 150 -8.88 9.28 -0.60
N HIS A 151 -9.51 10.37 -1.07
CA HIS A 151 -9.62 10.64 -2.50
C HIS A 151 -8.25 10.71 -3.19
N ASN A 152 -7.27 11.35 -2.57
CA ASN A 152 -5.91 11.46 -3.12
C ASN A 152 -5.22 10.10 -3.20
N ALA A 153 -5.42 9.23 -2.21
CA ALA A 153 -4.90 7.86 -2.24
C ALA A 153 -5.59 7.01 -3.30
N ALA A 154 -6.92 7.16 -3.47
CA ALA A 154 -7.68 6.42 -4.49
C ALA A 154 -7.34 6.86 -5.92
N GLU A 155 -6.91 8.09 -6.12
CA GLU A 155 -6.51 8.62 -7.43
C GLU A 155 -5.11 8.14 -7.85
N ALA A 156 -4.25 7.80 -6.90
CA ALA A 156 -2.87 7.40 -7.16
C ALA A 156 -2.76 5.95 -7.63
#